data_63f0c0b4fed34238cb3078fb6c2fd735
#
_entry.id   63f0c0b4fed34238cb3078fb6c2fd735
#
_cell.length_a   1.000
_cell.length_b   1.000
_cell.length_c   1.000
_cell.angle_alpha   90.00
_cell.angle_beta   90.00
_cell.angle_gamma   90.00
#
_symmetry.space_group_name_H-M   'P 1'
#
loop_
_entity.id
_entity.type
_entity.pdbx_description
1 polymer ?
#
loop_
_entity_poly.entity_id
_entity_poly.type
_entity_poly.pdbx_seq_one_letter_code
_entity_poly.pdbx_strand_id
1 'polypeptide(L)'
;MLVRDWDRDKDYNMLVDWWSQHDFGKVPKECLPPIGTIIEHNNKPICAGGLYVCDGTKFGFMEWIVADPKAPLKVTHRCLKLLIDTLMNKAVVEG
;
A
#
# COMPACT_ATOMS: atom_id res chain seq x y z
N MET A 1 8.93 -1.52 -13.11
CA MET A 1 8.08 -1.60 -11.90
C MET A 1 6.63 -1.75 -12.30
N LEU A 2 5.90 -2.62 -11.65
CA LEU A 2 4.49 -2.84 -11.91
C LEU A 2 3.65 -2.23 -10.80
N VAL A 3 2.64 -1.46 -11.19
CA VAL A 3 1.65 -0.88 -10.27
C VAL A 3 0.37 -1.69 -10.41
N ARG A 4 -0.14 -2.22 -9.31
CA ARG A 4 -1.43 -2.92 -9.33
C ARG A 4 -2.24 -2.58 -8.09
N ASP A 5 -3.55 -2.78 -8.20
CA ASP A 5 -4.43 -2.64 -7.04
C ASP A 5 -4.16 -3.82 -6.08
N TRP A 6 -4.29 -3.56 -4.79
CA TRP A 6 -4.25 -4.67 -3.85
C TRP A 6 -5.58 -5.43 -3.85
N ASP A 7 -5.48 -6.73 -3.58
CA ASP A 7 -6.63 -7.58 -3.34
C ASP A 7 -6.59 -7.93 -1.85
N ARG A 8 -7.53 -7.40 -1.08
CA ARG A 8 -7.53 -7.58 0.37
C ARG A 8 -7.54 -9.05 0.79
N ASP A 9 -8.17 -9.92 -0.01
CA ASP A 9 -8.21 -11.34 0.31
C ASP A 9 -6.91 -12.06 -0.02
N LYS A 10 -6.33 -11.76 -1.18
CA LYS A 10 -5.10 -12.44 -1.64
C LYS A 10 -3.84 -11.88 -1.02
N ASP A 11 -3.80 -10.57 -0.79
CA ASP A 11 -2.59 -9.90 -0.34
C ASP A 11 -2.50 -9.73 1.17
N TYR A 12 -3.59 -10.01 1.91
CA TYR A 12 -3.65 -9.75 3.34
C TYR A 12 -2.54 -10.45 4.12
N ASN A 13 -2.30 -11.72 3.86
CA ASN A 13 -1.29 -12.49 4.59
C ASN A 13 0.13 -11.92 4.40
N MET A 14 0.42 -11.44 3.21
CA MET A 14 1.69 -10.77 2.91
C MET A 14 1.82 -9.48 3.73
N LEU A 15 0.75 -8.69 3.80
CA LEU A 15 0.74 -7.45 4.58
C LEU A 15 0.95 -7.74 6.07
N VAL A 16 0.28 -8.75 6.60
CA VAL A 16 0.43 -9.17 8.00
C VAL A 16 1.88 -9.56 8.28
N ASP A 17 2.50 -10.31 7.36
CA ASP A 17 3.89 -10.72 7.50
C ASP A 17 4.84 -9.50 7.52
N TRP A 18 4.64 -8.55 6.61
CA TRP A 18 5.45 -7.34 6.59
C TRP A 18 5.28 -6.51 7.86
N TRP A 19 4.03 -6.32 8.32
CA TRP A 19 3.77 -5.60 9.56
C TRP A 19 4.46 -6.28 10.74
N SER A 20 4.39 -7.60 10.81
CA SER A 20 5.03 -8.37 11.88
C SER A 20 6.54 -8.17 11.89
N GLN A 21 7.19 -8.20 10.72
CA GLN A 21 8.62 -8.01 10.59
C GLN A 21 9.07 -6.59 10.96
N HIS A 22 8.19 -5.60 10.82
CA HIS A 22 8.43 -4.23 11.27
C HIS A 22 8.00 -3.99 12.71
N ASP A 23 7.56 -5.04 13.40
CA ASP A 23 7.06 -4.96 14.77
C ASP A 23 5.81 -4.08 14.88
N PHE A 24 5.02 -4.04 13.83
CA PHE A 24 3.73 -3.34 13.80
C PHE A 24 2.60 -4.30 14.20
N GLY A 25 1.54 -3.73 14.74
CA GLY A 25 0.33 -4.49 15.03
C GLY A 25 -0.39 -4.96 13.78
N LYS A 26 -1.23 -5.96 13.94
CA LYS A 26 -2.05 -6.52 12.86
C LYS A 26 -3.32 -5.68 12.68
N VAL A 27 -3.57 -5.23 11.46
CA VAL A 27 -4.81 -4.53 11.10
C VAL A 27 -5.83 -5.57 10.64
N PRO A 28 -7.05 -5.61 11.20
CA PRO A 28 -8.08 -6.52 10.69
C PRO A 28 -8.38 -6.25 9.22
N LYS A 29 -8.60 -7.32 8.46
CA LYS A 29 -8.84 -7.22 7.01
C LYS A 29 -9.98 -6.27 6.67
N GLU A 30 -11.06 -6.34 7.42
CA GLU A 30 -12.25 -5.51 7.20
C GLU A 30 -12.02 -4.03 7.49
N CYS A 31 -10.94 -3.68 8.19
CA CYS A 31 -10.56 -2.29 8.45
C CYS A 31 -9.68 -1.68 7.38
N LEU A 32 -9.17 -2.50 6.45
CA LEU A 32 -8.35 -1.99 5.36
C LEU A 32 -9.22 -1.26 4.34
N PRO A 33 -8.73 -0.15 3.77
CA PRO A 33 -9.49 0.56 2.75
C PRO A 33 -9.66 -0.31 1.50
N PRO A 34 -10.76 -0.16 0.76
CA PRO A 34 -10.95 -0.87 -0.50
C PRO A 34 -9.98 -0.42 -1.59
N ILE A 35 -9.52 0.83 -1.51
CA ILE A 35 -8.55 1.38 -2.46
C ILE A 35 -7.16 1.16 -1.88
N GLY A 36 -6.33 0.43 -2.60
CA GLY A 36 -4.95 0.20 -2.20
C GLY A 36 -4.12 -0.16 -3.40
N THR A 37 -2.82 0.00 -3.26
CA THR A 37 -1.87 -0.20 -4.35
C THR A 37 -0.70 -1.03 -3.86
N ILE A 38 -0.22 -1.92 -4.72
CA ILE A 38 1.02 -2.67 -4.50
C ILE A 38 1.96 -2.34 -5.65
N ILE A 39 3.21 -2.08 -5.32
CA ILE A 39 4.28 -1.89 -6.30
C ILE A 39 5.13 -3.15 -6.33
N GLU A 40 5.30 -3.70 -7.52
CA GLU A 40 6.14 -4.88 -7.75
C GLU A 40 7.39 -4.50 -8.56
N HIS A 41 8.48 -5.17 -8.26
CA HIS A 41 9.72 -5.06 -9.00
C HIS A 41 10.28 -6.48 -9.21
N ASN A 42 10.58 -6.81 -10.46
CA ASN A 42 11.02 -8.16 -10.85
C ASN A 42 10.06 -9.25 -10.35
N ASN A 43 8.76 -9.02 -10.53
CA ASN A 43 7.68 -9.94 -10.16
C ASN A 43 7.54 -10.18 -8.65
N LYS A 44 8.13 -9.31 -7.83
CA LYS A 44 8.00 -9.41 -6.37
C LYS A 44 7.35 -8.15 -5.83
N PRO A 45 6.33 -8.28 -4.96
CA PRO A 45 5.79 -7.13 -4.24
C PRO A 45 6.88 -6.51 -3.37
N ILE A 46 7.00 -5.19 -3.43
CA ILE A 46 8.02 -4.44 -2.67
C ILE A 46 7.38 -3.56 -1.60
N CYS A 47 6.29 -2.89 -1.92
CA CYS A 47 5.59 -2.06 -0.97
C CYS A 47 4.10 -1.98 -1.29
N ALA A 48 3.33 -1.56 -0.31
CA ALA A 48 1.89 -1.44 -0.42
C ALA A 48 1.40 -0.27 0.43
N GLY A 49 0.24 0.25 0.08
CA GLY A 49 -0.42 1.29 0.86
C GLY A 49 -1.87 1.42 0.47
N GLY A 50 -2.67 1.95 1.37
CA GLY A 50 -4.09 2.14 1.17
C GLY A 50 -4.50 3.60 1.22
N LEU A 51 -5.70 3.87 0.71
CA LEU A 51 -6.28 5.19 0.67
C LEU A 51 -7.71 5.13 1.19
N TYR A 52 -7.99 5.89 2.25
CA TYR A 52 -9.36 6.18 2.70
C TYR A 52 -9.80 7.49 2.07
N VAL A 53 -10.96 7.48 1.43
CA VAL A 53 -11.57 8.67 0.85
C VAL A 53 -12.79 9.04 1.71
N CYS A 54 -12.83 10.29 2.17
CA CYS A 54 -13.94 10.76 2.98
C CYS A 54 -15.07 11.27 2.08
N ASP A 55 -16.22 10.60 2.13
CA ASP A 55 -17.38 10.95 1.33
C ASP A 55 -17.82 12.40 1.59
N GLY A 56 -18.17 13.10 0.52
CA GLY A 56 -18.66 14.46 0.61
C GLY A 56 -17.61 15.51 0.93
N THR A 57 -16.34 15.14 0.94
CA THR A 57 -15.22 16.05 1.19
C THR A 57 -14.13 15.82 0.16
N LYS A 58 -13.12 16.71 0.17
CA LYS A 58 -11.93 16.56 -0.65
C LYS A 58 -10.77 15.94 0.11
N PHE A 59 -11.05 15.34 1.28
CA PHE A 59 -10.02 14.72 2.11
C PHE A 59 -9.90 13.24 1.84
N GLY A 60 -8.65 12.77 1.83
CA GLY A 60 -8.32 11.37 1.83
C GLY A 60 -7.12 11.14 2.74
N PHE A 61 -6.98 9.92 3.23
CA PHE A 61 -5.86 9.55 4.10
C PHE A 61 -5.11 8.38 3.48
N MET A 62 -3.80 8.56 3.28
CA MET A 62 -2.91 7.46 2.92
C MET A 62 -2.52 6.75 4.21
N GLU A 63 -2.86 5.48 4.31
CA GLU A 63 -2.64 4.68 5.52
C GLU A 63 -2.04 3.32 5.16
N TRP A 64 -1.43 2.71 6.17
CA TRP A 64 -0.91 1.35 6.08
C TRP A 64 0.15 1.19 5.01
N ILE A 65 0.97 2.24 4.81
CA ILE A 65 2.12 2.18 3.91
C ILE A 65 3.17 1.30 4.56
N VAL A 66 3.55 0.26 3.86
CA VAL A 66 4.52 -0.72 4.35
C VAL A 66 5.36 -1.25 3.19
N ALA A 67 6.61 -1.57 3.47
CA ALA A 67 7.51 -2.17 2.50
C ALA A 67 8.00 -3.53 3.00
N ASP A 68 8.34 -4.41 2.05
CA ASP A 68 9.00 -5.66 2.38
C ASP A 68 10.36 -5.34 3.04
N PRO A 69 10.56 -5.73 4.31
CA PRO A 69 11.80 -5.40 5.00
C PRO A 69 13.04 -6.09 4.42
N LYS A 70 12.85 -7.11 3.59
CA LYS A 70 13.94 -7.85 2.95
C LYS A 70 14.33 -7.29 1.60
N ALA A 71 13.59 -6.32 1.06
CA ALA A 71 13.89 -5.72 -0.23
C ALA A 71 15.11 -4.80 -0.13
N PRO A 72 15.92 -4.69 -1.20
CA PRO A 72 17.04 -3.76 -1.22
C PRO A 72 16.57 -2.32 -1.01
N LEU A 73 17.31 -1.56 -0.21
CA LEU A 73 16.93 -0.20 0.18
C LEU A 73 16.69 0.72 -1.01
N LYS A 74 17.53 0.65 -2.04
CA LYS A 74 17.36 1.47 -3.24
C LYS A 74 16.08 1.16 -3.99
N VAL A 75 15.73 -0.11 -4.09
CA VAL A 75 14.50 -0.57 -4.73
C VAL A 75 13.29 -0.11 -3.92
N THR A 76 13.33 -0.29 -2.61
CA THR A 76 12.28 0.15 -1.70
C THR A 76 12.03 1.65 -1.83
N HIS A 77 13.08 2.45 -1.86
CA HIS A 77 12.95 3.91 -1.97
C HIS A 77 12.23 4.32 -3.25
N ARG A 78 12.61 3.74 -4.39
CA ARG A 78 11.96 4.01 -5.69
C ARG A 78 10.50 3.58 -5.68
N CYS A 79 10.24 2.40 -5.13
CA CYS A 79 8.87 1.86 -5.10
C CYS A 79 7.97 2.67 -4.19
N LEU A 80 8.45 3.13 -3.04
CA LEU A 80 7.69 3.97 -2.12
C LEU A 80 7.32 5.31 -2.76
N LYS A 81 8.25 5.91 -3.50
CA LYS A 81 7.95 7.15 -4.21
C LYS A 81 6.84 6.96 -5.23
N LEU A 82 6.92 5.90 -6.02
CA LEU A 82 5.90 5.56 -7.00
C LEU A 82 4.56 5.26 -6.32
N LEU A 83 4.58 4.56 -5.20
CA LEU A 83 3.38 4.23 -4.42
C LEU A 83 2.67 5.51 -3.97
N ILE A 84 3.39 6.43 -3.37
CA ILE A 84 2.83 7.68 -2.87
C ILE A 84 2.24 8.50 -4.02
N ASP A 85 2.97 8.63 -5.13
CA ASP A 85 2.47 9.35 -6.31
C ASP A 85 1.20 8.69 -6.87
N THR A 86 1.15 7.37 -6.89
CA THR A 86 -0.02 6.63 -7.38
C THR A 86 -1.22 6.85 -6.47
N LEU A 87 -1.04 6.79 -5.15
CA LEU A 87 -2.12 7.02 -4.19
C LEU A 87 -2.63 8.46 -4.26
N MET A 88 -1.73 9.43 -4.43
CA MET A 88 -2.13 10.83 -4.60
C MET A 88 -2.97 11.02 -5.86
N ASN A 89 -2.60 10.37 -6.96
CA ASN A 89 -3.38 10.43 -8.19
C ASN A 89 -4.76 9.79 -8.03
N LYS A 90 -4.85 8.68 -7.33
CA LYS A 90 -6.13 8.03 -7.00
C LYS A 90 -7.00 8.94 -6.13
N ALA A 91 -6.42 9.63 -5.17
CA ALA A 91 -7.15 10.58 -4.33
C ALA A 91 -7.76 11.71 -5.15
N VAL A 92 -7.04 12.24 -6.14
CA VAL A 92 -7.54 13.28 -7.04
C VAL A 92 -8.71 12.76 -7.87
N VAL A 93 -8.62 11.56 -8.40
CA VAL A 93 -9.67 10.94 -9.22
C VAL A 93 -10.94 10.68 -8.38
N GLU A 94 -10.78 10.15 -7.16
CA GLU A 94 -11.90 9.81 -6.29
C GLU A 94 -12.48 11.05 -5.58
N GLY A 95 -11.66 12.03 -5.34
CA GLY A 95 -12.05 13.27 -4.67
C GLY A 95 -12.62 14.30 -5.60
#